data_97bd23dd95155f3291ddfab51a17d9f9
#
_entry.id   97bd23dd95155f3291ddfab51a17d9f9
#
_cell.length_a   1.000
_cell.length_b   1.000
_cell.length_c   1.000
_cell.angle_alpha   90.00
_cell.angle_beta   90.00
_cell.angle_gamma   90.00
#
_symmetry.space_group_name_H-M   'P 1'
#
loop_
_entity.id
_entity.type
_entity.pdbx_description
1 polymer ?
#
loop_
_entity_poly.entity_id
_entity_poly.type
_entity_poly.pdbx_seq_one_letter_code
_entity_poly.pdbx_strand_id
1 'polypeptide(L)'
;KNCLIIGPPRDFHLVEGLDISVVDKDSNVDIILNTGPWGDDDSLENYTDLLDSLAKKKSHMICSNPDKTVVRGENFMICAGLLAEYYEKIGGKVEYYGKPYKQIYEHCFNFFEKKNTRVLAIGDSLENDIKGANALNFDSLLITDGIHREVNNLSLIHI
;
A
#
# COMPACT_ATOMS: atom_id res chain seq x y z
N LYS A 1 10.66 -0.40 -20.31
CA LYS A 1 11.04 -1.24 -19.15
C LYS A 1 10.00 -2.35 -18.97
N ASN A 2 10.44 -3.53 -18.54
CA ASN A 2 9.57 -4.67 -18.27
C ASN A 2 8.95 -4.57 -16.88
N CYS A 3 7.62 -4.63 -16.79
CA CYS A 3 6.87 -4.49 -15.56
C CYS A 3 6.04 -5.76 -15.29
N LEU A 4 6.27 -6.37 -14.13
CA LEU A 4 5.37 -7.40 -13.60
C LEU A 4 4.34 -6.73 -12.70
N ILE A 5 3.05 -7.01 -12.94
CA ILE A 5 1.98 -6.55 -12.07
C ILE A 5 1.64 -7.67 -11.08
N ILE A 6 1.82 -7.40 -9.79
CA ILE A 6 1.26 -8.22 -8.72
C ILE A 6 0.01 -7.50 -8.25
N GLY A 7 -1.15 -8.01 -8.68
CA GLY A 7 -2.45 -7.41 -8.43
C GLY A 7 -3.54 -8.01 -9.27
N PRO A 8 -4.81 -7.75 -8.94
CA PRO A 8 -5.94 -8.28 -9.69
C PRO A 8 -5.98 -7.71 -11.13
N PRO A 9 -6.56 -8.44 -12.09
CA PRO A 9 -6.59 -8.02 -13.50
C PRO A 9 -7.19 -6.63 -13.76
N ARG A 10 -8.10 -6.19 -12.88
CA ARG A 10 -8.70 -4.84 -12.95
C ARG A 10 -7.67 -3.71 -12.85
N ASP A 11 -6.49 -3.95 -12.27
CA ASP A 11 -5.46 -2.94 -12.04
C ASP A 11 -4.48 -2.80 -13.21
N PHE A 12 -4.61 -3.62 -14.25
CA PHE A 12 -3.72 -3.57 -15.42
C PHE A 12 -3.82 -2.26 -16.20
N HIS A 13 -4.96 -1.56 -16.09
CA HIS A 13 -5.15 -0.25 -16.69
C HIS A 13 -4.23 0.84 -16.12
N LEU A 14 -3.67 0.64 -14.91
CA LEU A 14 -2.78 1.60 -14.25
C LEU A 14 -1.49 1.87 -15.04
N VAL A 15 -1.12 0.98 -15.94
CA VAL A 15 0.07 1.11 -16.77
C VAL A 15 -0.23 1.44 -18.23
N GLU A 16 -1.50 1.59 -18.60
CA GLU A 16 -1.90 1.98 -19.94
C GLU A 16 -1.36 3.36 -20.31
N GLY A 17 -0.83 3.47 -21.53
CA GLY A 17 -0.24 4.71 -22.04
C GLY A 17 1.14 5.06 -21.50
N LEU A 18 1.72 4.24 -20.60
CA LEU A 18 3.09 4.38 -20.16
C LEU A 18 4.05 3.63 -21.10
N ASP A 19 5.29 4.13 -21.23
CA ASP A 19 6.36 3.45 -21.98
C ASP A 19 6.96 2.27 -21.19
N ILE A 20 6.12 1.29 -20.91
CA ILE A 20 6.48 0.04 -20.21
C ILE A 20 5.80 -1.15 -20.90
N SER A 21 6.45 -2.32 -20.77
CA SER A 21 5.91 -3.60 -21.28
C SER A 21 5.48 -4.45 -20.09
N VAL A 22 4.21 -4.82 -20.01
CA VAL A 22 3.74 -5.79 -19.01
C VAL A 22 4.24 -7.16 -19.41
N VAL A 23 4.85 -7.86 -18.45
CA VAL A 23 5.49 -9.16 -18.66
C VAL A 23 5.07 -10.16 -17.58
N ASP A 24 5.23 -11.46 -17.90
CA ASP A 24 4.98 -12.54 -16.97
C ASP A 24 6.13 -12.70 -15.96
N LYS A 25 5.84 -13.41 -14.87
CA LYS A 25 6.78 -13.68 -13.76
C LYS A 25 8.07 -14.40 -14.17
N ASP A 26 8.04 -15.17 -15.28
CA ASP A 26 9.18 -15.92 -15.78
C ASP A 26 10.11 -15.07 -16.67
N SER A 27 9.72 -13.85 -16.97
CA SER A 27 10.45 -12.91 -17.79
C SER A 27 11.57 -12.18 -17.00
N ASN A 28 12.36 -11.37 -17.71
CA ASN A 28 13.23 -10.40 -17.06
C ASN A 28 12.39 -9.21 -16.60
N VAL A 29 12.26 -9.03 -15.28
CA VAL A 29 11.43 -7.99 -14.64
C VAL A 29 12.33 -6.87 -14.13
N ASP A 30 12.13 -5.64 -14.65
CA ASP A 30 12.81 -4.43 -14.16
C ASP A 30 12.03 -3.79 -13.00
N ILE A 31 10.70 -3.75 -13.13
CA ILE A 31 9.79 -3.09 -12.21
C ILE A 31 8.70 -4.09 -11.77
N ILE A 32 8.37 -4.07 -10.49
CA ILE A 32 7.20 -4.74 -9.92
C ILE A 32 6.20 -3.65 -9.55
N LEU A 33 5.02 -3.65 -10.18
CA LEU A 33 3.89 -2.85 -9.70
C LEU A 33 3.04 -3.73 -8.80
N ASN A 34 3.11 -3.47 -7.50
CA ASN A 34 2.38 -4.22 -6.49
C ASN A 34 1.16 -3.42 -6.04
N THR A 35 -0.02 -3.87 -6.45
CA THR A 35 -1.33 -3.30 -6.08
C THR A 35 -2.09 -4.16 -5.08
N GLY A 36 -1.61 -5.39 -4.83
CA GLY A 36 -2.21 -6.36 -3.90
C GLY A 36 -2.03 -7.80 -4.35
N PRO A 37 -2.63 -8.76 -3.67
CA PRO A 37 -2.62 -10.16 -4.08
C PRO A 37 -3.39 -10.36 -5.39
N TRP A 38 -3.10 -11.46 -6.09
CA TRP A 38 -3.86 -11.85 -7.29
C TRP A 38 -5.24 -12.41 -6.94
N GLY A 39 -5.32 -13.16 -5.84
CA GLY A 39 -6.56 -13.77 -5.35
C GLY A 39 -6.95 -13.28 -3.96
N ASP A 40 -8.26 -13.27 -3.70
CA ASP A 40 -8.81 -12.80 -2.42
C ASP A 40 -8.46 -13.73 -1.24
N ASP A 41 -8.21 -15.02 -1.51
CA ASP A 41 -7.85 -16.02 -0.51
C ASP A 41 -6.33 -16.28 -0.43
N ASP A 42 -5.53 -15.48 -1.12
CA ASP A 42 -4.08 -15.65 -1.13
C ASP A 42 -3.48 -15.29 0.24
N SER A 43 -2.40 -16.00 0.58
CA SER A 43 -1.53 -15.69 1.72
C SER A 43 -0.15 -15.22 1.26
N LEU A 44 0.67 -14.73 2.17
CA LEU A 44 2.03 -14.29 1.85
C LEU A 44 2.87 -15.42 1.25
N GLU A 45 2.68 -16.65 1.72
CA GLU A 45 3.41 -17.84 1.30
C GLU A 45 3.27 -18.11 -0.20
N ASN A 46 2.14 -17.74 -0.80
CA ASN A 46 1.92 -17.88 -2.25
C ASN A 46 2.88 -17.03 -3.09
N TYR A 47 3.54 -16.03 -2.48
CA TYR A 47 4.38 -15.06 -3.17
C TYR A 47 5.85 -15.16 -2.82
N THR A 48 6.24 -15.85 -1.75
CA THR A 48 7.61 -15.86 -1.21
C THR A 48 8.66 -16.26 -2.24
N ASP A 49 8.45 -17.38 -2.95
CA ASP A 49 9.41 -17.87 -3.96
C ASP A 49 9.58 -16.89 -5.12
N LEU A 50 8.49 -16.27 -5.56
CA LEU A 50 8.51 -15.25 -6.61
C LEU A 50 9.27 -14.02 -6.14
N LEU A 51 8.93 -13.50 -4.95
CA LEU A 51 9.55 -12.29 -4.39
C LEU A 51 11.05 -12.51 -4.14
N ASP A 52 11.45 -13.68 -3.65
CA ASP A 52 12.86 -14.07 -3.48
C ASP A 52 13.62 -14.07 -4.82
N SER A 53 13.00 -14.60 -5.87
CA SER A 53 13.58 -14.61 -7.21
C SER A 53 13.77 -13.19 -7.76
N LEU A 54 12.76 -12.33 -7.58
CA LEU A 54 12.78 -10.94 -8.05
C LEU A 54 13.78 -10.08 -7.26
N ALA A 55 13.93 -10.32 -5.95
CA ALA A 55 14.91 -9.63 -5.12
C ALA A 55 16.36 -9.98 -5.56
N LYS A 56 16.63 -11.26 -5.88
CA LYS A 56 17.93 -11.68 -6.45
C LYS A 56 18.23 -10.99 -7.79
N LYS A 57 17.22 -10.75 -8.61
CA LYS A 57 17.31 -10.01 -9.88
C LYS A 57 17.40 -8.48 -9.68
N LYS A 58 17.24 -7.99 -8.44
CA LYS A 58 17.21 -6.56 -8.07
C LYS A 58 16.10 -5.76 -8.76
N SER A 59 14.98 -6.39 -9.02
CA SER A 59 13.78 -5.70 -9.54
C SER A 59 13.33 -4.64 -8.55
N HIS A 60 12.89 -3.48 -9.05
CA HIS A 60 12.42 -2.38 -8.19
C HIS A 60 10.91 -2.49 -7.98
N MET A 61 10.45 -2.53 -6.73
CA MET A 61 9.01 -2.60 -6.43
C MET A 61 8.44 -1.22 -6.18
N ILE A 62 7.30 -0.95 -6.82
CA ILE A 62 6.40 0.17 -6.54
C ILE A 62 5.19 -0.44 -5.81
N CYS A 63 5.01 -0.09 -4.55
CA CYS A 63 3.86 -0.48 -3.74
C CYS A 63 2.84 0.65 -3.77
N SER A 64 1.71 0.44 -4.44
CA SER A 64 0.67 1.46 -4.63
C SER A 64 -0.33 1.53 -3.48
N ASN A 65 -0.33 0.54 -2.57
CA ASN A 65 -1.17 0.49 -1.39
C ASN A 65 -0.39 -0.05 -0.19
N PRO A 66 0.07 0.80 0.75
CA PRO A 66 0.86 0.37 1.90
C PRO A 66 0.09 -0.40 2.98
N ASP A 67 -1.23 -0.54 2.86
CA ASP A 67 -2.02 -1.34 3.79
C ASP A 67 -1.53 -2.79 3.77
N LYS A 68 -1.35 -3.38 4.96
CA LYS A 68 -0.88 -4.77 5.09
C LYS A 68 -2.01 -5.76 5.04
N THR A 69 -3.14 -5.38 5.63
CA THR A 69 -4.35 -6.21 5.71
C THR A 69 -5.59 -5.33 5.56
N VAL A 70 -6.67 -5.93 5.11
CA VAL A 70 -7.99 -5.33 5.06
C VAL A 70 -9.02 -6.32 5.60
N VAL A 71 -10.07 -5.79 6.21
CA VAL A 71 -11.20 -6.58 6.70
C VAL A 71 -12.34 -6.50 5.68
N ARG A 72 -12.80 -7.67 5.21
CA ARG A 72 -14.02 -7.78 4.39
C ARG A 72 -15.00 -8.73 5.08
N GLY A 73 -16.06 -8.19 5.66
CA GLY A 73 -16.96 -8.95 6.51
C GLY A 73 -16.23 -9.49 7.75
N GLU A 74 -16.13 -10.80 7.87
CA GLU A 74 -15.42 -11.49 8.97
C GLU A 74 -13.99 -11.92 8.60
N ASN A 75 -13.57 -11.76 7.33
CA ASN A 75 -12.29 -12.25 6.83
C ASN A 75 -11.23 -11.16 6.80
N PHE A 76 -10.02 -11.51 7.25
CA PHE A 76 -8.82 -10.71 7.05
C PHE A 76 -8.16 -11.14 5.74
N MET A 77 -7.86 -10.18 4.88
CA MET A 77 -7.18 -10.39 3.61
C MET A 77 -5.86 -9.65 3.61
N ILE A 78 -4.84 -10.24 2.99
CA ILE A 78 -3.57 -9.55 2.79
C ILE A 78 -3.70 -8.44 1.75
N CYS A 79 -2.85 -7.42 1.87
CA CYS A 79 -2.76 -6.31 0.92
C CYS A 79 -1.33 -6.14 0.41
N ALA A 80 -1.14 -5.20 -0.52
CA ALA A 80 0.15 -4.94 -1.15
C ALA A 80 1.25 -4.60 -0.14
N GLY A 81 0.93 -3.89 0.94
CA GLY A 81 1.89 -3.51 1.97
C GLY A 81 2.56 -4.70 2.66
N LEU A 82 1.84 -5.83 2.83
CA LEU A 82 2.44 -7.03 3.42
C LEU A 82 3.47 -7.67 2.47
N LEU A 83 3.16 -7.75 1.18
CA LEU A 83 4.08 -8.26 0.16
C LEU A 83 5.30 -7.36 0.04
N ALA A 84 5.10 -6.04 0.09
CA ALA A 84 6.17 -5.04 0.02
C ALA A 84 7.09 -5.10 1.25
N GLU A 85 6.54 -5.26 2.45
CA GLU A 85 7.33 -5.44 3.68
C GLU A 85 8.20 -6.70 3.62
N TYR A 86 7.64 -7.82 3.16
CA TYR A 86 8.43 -9.03 2.96
C TYR A 86 9.56 -8.80 1.96
N TYR A 87 9.26 -8.17 0.81
CA TYR A 87 10.23 -7.90 -0.23
C TYR A 87 11.39 -7.04 0.27
N GLU A 88 11.10 -6.02 1.08
CA GLU A 88 12.11 -5.16 1.70
C GLU A 88 12.97 -5.93 2.72
N LYS A 89 12.37 -6.80 3.56
CA LYS A 89 13.08 -7.65 4.52
C LYS A 89 14.11 -8.59 3.88
N ILE A 90 13.84 -9.07 2.67
CA ILE A 90 14.78 -9.93 1.92
C ILE A 90 15.78 -9.13 1.06
N GLY A 91 15.83 -7.80 1.21
CA GLY A 91 16.78 -6.92 0.55
C GLY A 91 16.32 -6.35 -0.79
N GLY A 92 15.05 -6.50 -1.14
CA GLY A 92 14.44 -5.84 -2.29
C GLY A 92 14.29 -4.34 -2.06
N LYS A 93 14.33 -3.56 -3.14
CA LYS A 93 14.09 -2.11 -3.09
C LYS A 93 12.61 -1.83 -3.31
N VAL A 94 11.98 -1.12 -2.37
CA VAL A 94 10.56 -0.75 -2.42
C VAL A 94 10.41 0.77 -2.41
N GLU A 95 9.50 1.27 -3.23
CA GLU A 95 8.99 2.64 -3.18
C GLU A 95 7.50 2.60 -2.88
N TYR A 96 7.10 3.27 -1.80
CA TYR A 96 5.72 3.23 -1.31
C TYR A 96 4.94 4.47 -1.73
N TYR A 97 3.70 4.26 -2.20
CA TYR A 97 2.71 5.29 -2.51
C TYR A 97 1.42 5.02 -1.75
N GLY A 98 0.78 6.07 -1.26
CA GLY A 98 -0.41 5.98 -0.42
C GLY A 98 -0.13 6.40 1.02
N LYS A 99 -1.13 6.29 1.90
CA LYS A 99 -1.00 6.60 3.34
C LYS A 99 -0.03 5.61 4.02
N PRO A 100 0.84 6.02 4.93
CA PRO A 100 1.02 7.35 5.55
C PRO A 100 2.01 8.26 4.80
N TYR A 101 2.44 7.94 3.60
CA TYR A 101 3.48 8.65 2.88
C TYR A 101 2.97 9.99 2.34
N LYS A 102 3.79 11.05 2.48
CA LYS A 102 3.40 12.43 2.21
C LYS A 102 2.98 12.71 0.77
N GLN A 103 3.49 11.94 -0.20
CA GLN A 103 3.24 12.13 -1.61
C GLN A 103 1.75 12.11 -1.97
N ILE A 104 0.97 11.22 -1.32
CA ILE A 104 -0.48 11.15 -1.59
C ILE A 104 -1.21 12.40 -1.08
N TYR A 105 -0.79 12.91 0.06
CA TYR A 105 -1.38 14.14 0.62
C TYR A 105 -0.98 15.37 -0.21
N GLU A 106 0.30 15.48 -0.61
CA GLU A 106 0.77 16.54 -1.51
C GLU A 106 0.00 16.52 -2.84
N HIS A 107 -0.26 15.34 -3.39
CA HIS A 107 -1.08 15.19 -4.59
C HIS A 107 -2.51 15.69 -4.36
N CYS A 108 -3.14 15.31 -3.25
CA CYS A 108 -4.49 15.78 -2.90
C CYS A 108 -4.55 17.31 -2.75
N PHE A 109 -3.52 17.93 -2.17
CA PHE A 109 -3.48 19.39 -2.01
C PHE A 109 -3.48 20.17 -3.32
N ASN A 110 -3.02 19.59 -4.42
CA ASN A 110 -3.07 20.24 -5.72
C ASN A 110 -4.51 20.49 -6.20
N PHE A 111 -5.51 19.83 -5.60
CA PHE A 111 -6.93 20.01 -5.91
C PHE A 111 -7.62 21.03 -5.00
N PHE A 112 -6.95 21.57 -3.97
CA PHE A 112 -7.53 22.58 -3.09
C PHE A 112 -7.17 24.01 -3.57
N GLU A 113 -8.20 24.84 -3.75
CA GLU A 113 -8.04 26.23 -4.20
C GLU A 113 -7.49 27.15 -3.09
N LYS A 114 -7.61 26.79 -1.81
CA LYS A 114 -7.25 27.64 -0.66
C LYS A 114 -5.98 27.16 0.03
N LYS A 115 -4.99 28.04 0.14
CA LYS A 115 -3.69 27.78 0.81
C LYS A 115 -3.79 27.51 2.33
N ASN A 116 -4.88 27.90 3.00
CA ASN A 116 -5.08 27.77 4.46
C ASN A 116 -6.27 26.88 4.79
N THR A 117 -6.37 25.71 4.15
CA THR A 117 -7.46 24.76 4.43
C THR A 117 -7.11 23.95 5.68
N ARG A 118 -8.01 23.95 6.67
CA ARG A 118 -7.93 22.99 7.78
C ARG A 118 -8.33 21.62 7.25
N VAL A 119 -7.52 20.62 7.58
CA VAL A 119 -7.73 19.23 7.16
C VAL A 119 -8.00 18.38 8.37
N LEU A 120 -9.06 17.58 8.32
CA LEU A 120 -9.35 16.52 9.26
C LEU A 120 -9.22 15.19 8.52
N ALA A 121 -8.25 14.37 8.92
CA ALA A 121 -8.13 13.00 8.47
C ALA A 121 -9.02 12.10 9.32
N ILE A 122 -9.80 11.23 8.68
CA ILE A 122 -10.70 10.28 9.34
C ILE A 122 -10.33 8.89 8.83
N GLY A 123 -10.03 7.96 9.75
CA GLY A 123 -9.69 6.60 9.36
C GLY A 123 -9.61 5.66 10.56
N ASP A 124 -9.41 4.38 10.29
CA ASP A 124 -9.39 3.30 11.29
C ASP A 124 -7.99 2.70 11.49
N SER A 125 -6.99 3.14 10.72
CA SER A 125 -5.62 2.66 10.82
C SER A 125 -4.72 3.64 11.57
N LEU A 126 -4.18 3.21 12.71
CA LEU A 126 -3.17 3.98 13.45
C LEU A 126 -1.90 4.17 12.61
N GLU A 127 -1.48 3.13 11.89
CA GLU A 127 -0.23 3.13 11.13
C GLU A 127 -0.32 3.90 9.81
N ASN A 128 -1.50 4.01 9.22
CA ASN A 128 -1.68 4.67 7.93
C ASN A 128 -2.39 6.02 8.08
N ASP A 129 -3.64 6.03 8.58
CA ASP A 129 -4.45 7.25 8.63
C ASP A 129 -3.94 8.24 9.67
N ILE A 130 -3.79 7.78 10.92
CA ILE A 130 -3.42 8.66 12.03
C ILE A 130 -1.95 9.08 11.92
N LYS A 131 -1.05 8.12 11.65
CA LYS A 131 0.38 8.41 11.44
C LYS A 131 0.62 9.37 10.28
N GLY A 132 -0.10 9.19 9.17
CA GLY A 132 0.00 10.08 8.02
C GLY A 132 -0.50 11.49 8.31
N ALA A 133 -1.62 11.62 9.02
CA ALA A 133 -2.15 12.91 9.48
C ALA A 133 -1.17 13.63 10.41
N ASN A 134 -0.63 12.91 11.40
CA ASN A 134 0.32 13.47 12.36
C ASN A 134 1.63 13.93 11.71
N ALA A 135 2.14 13.20 10.71
CA ALA A 135 3.33 13.58 9.96
C ALA A 135 3.19 14.92 9.24
N LEU A 136 1.95 15.35 8.97
CA LEU A 136 1.61 16.60 8.29
C LEU A 136 0.97 17.65 9.20
N ASN A 137 0.90 17.38 10.51
CA ASN A 137 0.24 18.23 11.52
C ASN A 137 -1.24 18.50 11.18
N PHE A 138 -1.96 17.48 10.68
CA PHE A 138 -3.40 17.54 10.48
C PHE A 138 -4.15 17.10 11.72
N ASP A 139 -5.36 17.62 11.89
CA ASP A 139 -6.32 17.05 12.84
C ASP A 139 -6.67 15.63 12.39
N SER A 140 -6.83 14.69 13.33
CA SER A 140 -7.19 13.31 13.00
C SER A 140 -8.29 12.77 13.90
N LEU A 141 -9.13 11.90 13.34
CA LEU A 141 -10.20 11.17 14.03
C LEU A 141 -10.04 9.68 13.76
N LEU A 142 -9.77 8.90 14.80
CA LEU A 142 -9.69 7.44 14.73
C LEU A 142 -11.09 6.83 14.85
N ILE A 143 -11.45 5.99 13.89
CA ILE A 143 -12.63 5.12 13.95
C ILE A 143 -12.20 3.80 14.60
N THR A 144 -12.69 3.54 15.80
CA THR A 144 -12.28 2.37 16.59
C THR A 144 -12.97 1.07 16.20
N ASP A 145 -14.10 1.15 15.48
CA ASP A 145 -14.82 -0.01 14.95
C ASP A 145 -14.38 -0.39 13.53
N GLY A 146 -13.07 -0.42 13.32
CA GLY A 146 -12.42 -0.81 12.07
C GLY A 146 -11.39 -1.92 12.28
N ILE A 147 -10.20 -1.77 11.70
CA ILE A 147 -9.13 -2.79 11.79
C ILE A 147 -8.64 -3.02 13.24
N HIS A 148 -8.89 -2.07 14.15
CA HIS A 148 -8.54 -2.15 15.57
C HIS A 148 -9.73 -2.51 16.47
N ARG A 149 -10.85 -3.00 15.96
CA ARG A 149 -12.06 -3.32 16.74
C ARG A 149 -11.86 -4.31 17.88
N GLU A 150 -10.85 -5.17 17.79
CA GLU A 150 -10.51 -6.15 18.83
C GLU A 150 -9.61 -5.59 19.93
N VAL A 151 -9.06 -4.39 19.75
CA VAL A 151 -8.24 -3.71 20.75
C VAL A 151 -9.17 -2.96 21.72
N ASN A 152 -9.73 -3.69 22.69
CA ASN A 152 -10.76 -3.23 23.63
C ASN A 152 -10.32 -2.12 24.61
N ASN A 153 -9.14 -1.49 24.45
CA ASN A 153 -8.60 -0.48 25.37
C ASN A 153 -7.91 0.69 24.65
N LEU A 154 -8.37 1.08 23.48
CA LEU A 154 -8.03 2.39 22.95
C LEU A 154 -8.84 3.44 23.75
N SER A 155 -8.38 3.78 24.98
CA SER A 155 -8.76 5.05 25.58
C SER A 155 -8.45 6.14 24.56
N LEU A 156 -9.37 7.09 24.37
CA LEU A 156 -9.19 8.26 23.50
C LEU A 156 -7.84 8.91 23.81
N ILE A 157 -6.83 8.55 23.05
CA ILE A 157 -5.53 9.19 23.11
C ILE A 157 -5.67 10.45 22.28
N HIS A 158 -5.87 11.57 22.95
CA HIS A 158 -5.59 12.86 22.33
C HIS A 158 -4.07 12.92 22.13
N ILE A 159 -3.66 12.75 20.89
CA ILE A 159 -2.28 12.98 20.46
C ILE A 159 -2.20 14.40 19.90
#